data_7232f22d296067054c0dbecc2ddff233
#
_entry.id   7232f22d296067054c0dbecc2ddff233
#
_cell.length_a   1.000
_cell.length_b   1.000
_cell.length_c   1.000
_cell.angle_alpha   90.00
_cell.angle_beta   90.00
_cell.angle_gamma   90.00
#
_symmetry.space_group_name_H-M   'P 1'
#
loop_
_entity.id
_entity.type
_entity.pdbx_description
1 polymer ?
#
loop_
_entity_poly.entity_id
_entity_poly.type
_entity_poly.pdbx_seq_one_letter_code
_entity_poly.pdbx_strand_id
1 'polypeptide(L)'
;GLNYSNTEYFMGNNQDELIDQQFRYDNKGFNYRVYLSWVEPIGHNNFIQATYSISQNKQESLKNSYVRGEDSEDYNVLDTAYSKSYRNNFINQQASLAFKAVREKYDYTIGMNLEPSHSVSENFVGDTTLSKLTRNVVNLSPMVRFNYRFDKRTNLRINYRGRTSQPSMTQLQPVADISDPLNTITGNPDLKPTYSNNFSARYQKFVPEKQTALMLMLNANYVVNAIVTKSIYVGESGKKMTTYDNVNGNYNGNFRVMFNTPLKNRKFSVNSMTMASFANSNGFINEKKNTNKNYSAMERAGIDFRSDYID
;
A
#
# COMPACT_ATOMS: atom_id res chain seq x y z
N GLY A 1 5.67 24.93 -6.87
CA GLY A 1 4.32 25.51 -6.92
C GLY A 1 4.16 26.61 -5.84
N LEU A 2 3.29 27.58 -6.10
CA LEU A 2 2.92 28.65 -5.19
C LEU A 2 1.45 28.45 -4.80
N ASN A 3 1.16 28.45 -3.52
CA ASN A 3 -0.20 28.46 -2.98
C ASN A 3 -0.32 29.57 -1.94
N TYR A 4 -1.48 30.19 -1.89
CA TYR A 4 -1.82 31.22 -0.90
C TYR A 4 -2.88 30.66 0.04
N SER A 5 -2.76 30.94 1.33
CA SER A 5 -3.77 30.61 2.33
C SER A 5 -4.02 31.85 3.20
N ASN A 6 -5.30 32.19 3.32
CA ASN A 6 -5.78 33.18 4.26
C ASN A 6 -6.82 32.45 5.13
N THR A 7 -6.55 32.31 6.42
CA THR A 7 -7.39 31.56 7.35
C THR A 7 -7.64 32.41 8.58
N GLU A 8 -8.91 32.65 8.88
CA GLU A 8 -9.36 33.40 10.04
C GLU A 8 -9.94 32.42 11.08
N TYR A 9 -9.38 32.43 12.29
CA TYR A 9 -9.85 31.61 13.39
C TYR A 9 -10.65 32.46 14.37
N PHE A 10 -11.93 32.15 14.53
CA PHE A 10 -12.81 32.78 15.50
C PHE A 10 -12.70 32.05 16.85
N MET A 11 -11.91 32.59 17.74
CA MET A 11 -11.71 32.05 19.09
C MET A 11 -12.61 32.79 20.09
N GLY A 12 -13.83 32.43 20.23
CA GLY A 12 -14.95 32.91 21.04
C GLY A 12 -14.79 33.92 22.20
N ASN A 13 -13.60 34.17 22.74
CA ASN A 13 -13.28 35.21 23.73
C ASN A 13 -11.83 35.73 23.64
N ASN A 14 -11.05 35.34 22.65
CA ASN A 14 -9.71 35.86 22.41
C ASN A 14 -9.61 36.35 20.95
N GLN A 15 -8.65 37.24 20.71
CA GLN A 15 -8.41 37.89 19.43
C GLN A 15 -8.46 36.85 18.27
N ASP A 16 -9.24 37.19 17.23
CA ASP A 16 -9.27 36.44 15.98
C ASP A 16 -7.85 36.41 15.39
N GLU A 17 -7.35 35.23 15.10
CA GLU A 17 -6.02 35.07 14.52
C GLU A 17 -6.16 34.95 13.00
N LEU A 18 -5.64 35.97 12.29
CA LEU A 18 -5.56 35.98 10.83
C LEU A 18 -4.20 35.43 10.40
N ILE A 19 -4.22 34.29 9.73
CA ILE A 19 -3.02 33.68 9.14
C ILE A 19 -3.02 33.97 7.65
N ASP A 20 -2.15 34.89 7.21
CA ASP A 20 -1.95 35.23 5.79
C ASP A 20 -0.56 34.75 5.36
N GLN A 21 -0.52 33.70 4.55
CA GLN A 21 0.71 32.97 4.21
C GLN A 21 0.80 32.61 2.74
N GLN A 22 2.03 32.61 2.21
CA GLN A 22 2.38 32.06 0.91
C GLN A 22 3.22 30.79 1.10
N PHE A 23 2.77 29.67 0.55
CA PHE A 23 3.52 28.42 0.54
C PHE A 23 4.26 28.23 -0.78
N ARG A 24 5.56 27.93 -0.69
CA ARG A 24 6.41 27.55 -1.82
C ARG A 24 6.78 26.08 -1.70
N TYR A 25 6.46 25.31 -2.74
CA TYR A 25 6.72 23.88 -2.80
C TYR A 25 7.75 23.58 -3.88
N ASP A 26 8.78 22.82 -3.53
CA ASP A 26 9.72 22.22 -4.48
C ASP A 26 9.96 20.77 -4.09
N ASN A 27 9.79 19.85 -5.06
CA ASN A 27 9.97 18.44 -4.85
C ASN A 27 10.99 17.91 -5.86
N LYS A 28 12.04 17.29 -5.35
CA LYS A 28 13.08 16.65 -6.15
C LYS A 28 13.17 15.18 -5.77
N GLY A 29 13.33 14.32 -6.77
CA GLY A 29 13.44 12.90 -6.54
C GLY A 29 14.38 12.23 -7.53
N PHE A 30 15.13 11.26 -7.03
CA PHE A 30 15.98 10.39 -7.83
C PHE A 30 15.83 8.96 -7.35
N ASN A 31 15.59 8.04 -8.28
CA ASN A 31 15.53 6.62 -7.96
C ASN A 31 16.27 5.79 -9.00
N TYR A 32 16.87 4.69 -8.56
CA TYR A 32 17.39 3.67 -9.45
C TYR A 32 17.20 2.28 -8.83
N ARG A 33 17.21 1.26 -9.69
CA ARG A 33 17.20 -0.14 -9.31
C ARG A 33 18.12 -0.91 -10.21
N VAL A 34 19.00 -1.71 -9.61
CA VAL A 34 19.81 -2.72 -10.29
C VAL A 34 19.27 -4.10 -9.90
N TYR A 35 19.15 -4.98 -10.88
CA TYR A 35 18.59 -6.32 -10.69
C TYR A 35 19.50 -7.35 -11.37
N LEU A 36 19.85 -8.40 -10.64
CA LEU A 36 20.61 -9.55 -11.12
C LEU A 36 19.79 -10.81 -10.87
N SER A 37 19.74 -11.71 -11.84
CA SER A 37 19.05 -12.99 -11.72
C SER A 37 19.91 -14.10 -12.27
N TRP A 38 19.99 -15.19 -11.53
CA TRP A 38 20.69 -16.40 -11.91
C TRP A 38 19.78 -17.60 -11.67
N VAL A 39 19.78 -18.54 -12.62
CA VAL A 39 19.00 -19.77 -12.57
C VAL A 39 19.90 -20.93 -12.93
N GLU A 40 20.04 -21.89 -12.03
CA GLU A 40 20.85 -23.10 -12.20
C GLU A 40 19.96 -24.33 -12.25
N PRO A 41 20.01 -25.11 -13.33
CA PRO A 41 19.39 -26.42 -13.39
C PRO A 41 20.20 -27.43 -12.56
N ILE A 42 19.55 -28.08 -11.60
CA ILE A 42 20.17 -29.07 -10.70
C ILE A 42 19.71 -30.49 -10.99
N GLY A 43 19.27 -30.76 -12.22
CA GLY A 43 18.83 -32.07 -12.70
C GLY A 43 17.36 -32.36 -12.49
N HIS A 44 16.81 -33.32 -13.23
CA HIS A 44 15.41 -33.78 -13.15
C HIS A 44 14.37 -32.66 -13.19
N ASN A 45 14.59 -31.63 -14.02
CA ASN A 45 13.73 -30.44 -14.12
C ASN A 45 13.56 -29.68 -12.78
N ASN A 46 14.60 -29.69 -11.95
CA ASN A 46 14.70 -28.87 -10.76
C ASN A 46 15.67 -27.71 -11.01
N PHE A 47 15.40 -26.56 -10.38
CA PHE A 47 16.16 -25.34 -10.56
C PHE A 47 16.36 -24.64 -9.23
N ILE A 48 17.53 -24.10 -9.01
CA ILE A 48 17.78 -23.08 -7.99
C ILE A 48 17.74 -21.73 -8.68
N GLN A 49 16.99 -20.80 -8.12
CA GLN A 49 16.90 -19.43 -8.61
C GLN A 49 17.43 -18.51 -7.52
N ALA A 50 18.47 -17.74 -7.84
CA ALA A 50 18.98 -16.70 -6.98
C ALA A 50 18.78 -15.35 -7.65
N THR A 51 18.27 -14.38 -6.91
CA THR A 51 18.12 -13.02 -7.39
C THR A 51 18.68 -12.04 -6.38
N TYR A 52 19.27 -10.98 -6.86
CA TYR A 52 19.71 -9.87 -6.03
C TYR A 52 19.26 -8.57 -6.68
N SER A 53 18.70 -7.69 -5.90
CA SER A 53 18.44 -6.33 -6.35
C SER A 53 18.82 -5.31 -5.28
N ILE A 54 19.29 -4.17 -5.73
CA ILE A 54 19.51 -2.98 -4.92
C ILE A 54 18.79 -1.81 -5.56
N SER A 55 18.11 -1.04 -4.73
CA SER A 55 17.44 0.18 -5.17
C SER A 55 17.70 1.30 -4.17
N GLN A 56 17.84 2.50 -4.67
CA GLN A 56 17.91 3.70 -3.87
C GLN A 56 16.83 4.67 -4.33
N ASN A 57 16.14 5.27 -3.38
CA ASN A 57 15.17 6.32 -3.59
C ASN A 57 15.55 7.52 -2.71
N LYS A 58 15.91 8.61 -3.35
CA LYS A 58 16.15 9.91 -2.68
C LYS A 58 15.01 10.84 -3.03
N GLN A 59 14.42 11.44 -2.03
CA GLN A 59 13.36 12.44 -2.17
C GLN A 59 13.66 13.63 -1.28
N GLU A 60 13.52 14.80 -1.82
CA GLU A 60 13.56 16.07 -1.09
C GLU A 60 12.27 16.83 -1.37
N SER A 61 11.59 17.22 -0.32
CA SER A 61 10.36 18.00 -0.38
C SER A 61 10.56 19.23 0.45
N LEU A 62 10.54 20.37 -0.19
CA LEU A 62 10.65 21.69 0.44
C LEU A 62 9.25 22.30 0.51
N LYS A 63 8.76 22.55 1.71
CA LYS A 63 7.57 23.35 1.97
C LYS A 63 8.00 24.52 2.84
N ASN A 64 8.18 25.66 2.25
CA ASN A 64 8.47 26.90 2.97
C ASN A 64 7.23 27.78 3.01
N SER A 65 6.85 28.20 4.20
CA SER A 65 5.81 29.19 4.46
C SER A 65 6.45 30.54 4.64
N TYR A 66 5.90 31.55 4.01
CA TYR A 66 6.36 32.94 4.13
C TYR A 66 5.19 33.83 4.54
N VAL A 67 5.45 34.76 5.46
CA VAL A 67 4.55 35.82 5.86
C VAL A 67 5.04 37.14 5.31
N ARG A 68 4.18 38.15 5.28
CA ARG A 68 4.57 39.51 4.90
C ARG A 68 5.48 40.11 5.97
N GLY A 69 6.51 40.82 5.54
CA GLY A 69 7.31 41.66 6.43
C GLY A 69 6.53 42.90 6.89
N GLU A 70 6.91 43.46 8.05
CA GLU A 70 6.23 44.62 8.67
C GLU A 70 6.07 45.80 7.72
N ASP A 71 7.01 46.01 6.76
CA ASP A 71 7.04 47.14 5.82
C ASP A 71 6.93 46.68 4.33
N SER A 72 6.41 45.47 4.04
CA SER A 72 6.40 44.91 2.69
C SER A 72 5.06 44.22 2.37
N GLU A 73 4.56 44.49 1.19
CA GLU A 73 3.42 43.70 0.64
C GLU A 73 3.84 42.32 0.16
N ASP A 74 5.15 42.06 0.05
CA ASP A 74 5.68 40.76 -0.39
C ASP A 74 5.84 39.76 0.76
N TYR A 75 5.61 38.48 0.44
CA TYR A 75 5.84 37.36 1.35
C TYR A 75 7.33 36.99 1.37
N ASN A 76 8.12 37.66 2.24
CA ASN A 76 9.56 37.55 2.28
C ASN A 76 10.14 37.04 3.61
N VAL A 77 9.33 36.97 4.67
CA VAL A 77 9.77 36.48 5.98
C VAL A 77 9.39 34.98 6.10
N LEU A 78 10.41 34.12 6.30
CA LEU A 78 10.22 32.70 6.48
C LEU A 78 9.52 32.42 7.82
N ASP A 79 8.33 31.83 7.76
CA ASP A 79 7.62 31.34 8.92
C ASP A 79 8.09 29.92 9.24
N THR A 80 8.92 29.79 10.27
CA THR A 80 9.52 28.52 10.67
C THR A 80 8.51 27.56 11.31
N ALA A 81 7.43 28.08 11.89
CA ALA A 81 6.40 27.27 12.53
C ALA A 81 5.57 26.47 11.52
N TYR A 82 5.31 27.07 10.35
CA TYR A 82 4.51 26.46 9.28
C TYR A 82 5.36 25.92 8.12
N SER A 83 6.68 26.12 8.16
CA SER A 83 7.61 25.55 7.18
C SER A 83 8.00 24.13 7.56
N LYS A 84 8.03 23.23 6.58
CA LYS A 84 8.31 21.81 6.83
C LYS A 84 8.97 21.18 5.61
N SER A 85 10.25 20.95 5.72
CA SER A 85 11.04 20.36 4.63
C SER A 85 11.62 19.02 5.03
N TYR A 86 11.67 18.09 4.08
CA TYR A 86 12.11 16.72 4.31
C TYR A 86 13.14 16.30 3.28
N ARG A 87 14.12 15.57 3.74
CA ARG A 87 15.05 14.83 2.88
C ARG A 87 15.03 13.38 3.30
N ASN A 88 14.61 12.51 2.38
CA ASN A 88 14.53 11.09 2.61
C ASN A 88 15.49 10.34 1.68
N ASN A 89 16.23 9.38 2.22
CA ASN A 89 17.09 8.49 1.47
C ASN A 89 16.80 7.05 1.91
N PHE A 90 16.31 6.22 0.98
CA PHE A 90 15.98 4.82 1.21
C PHE A 90 16.86 3.96 0.33
N ILE A 91 17.64 3.08 0.93
CA ILE A 91 18.40 2.04 0.25
C ILE A 91 17.76 0.71 0.61
N ASN A 92 17.21 0.03 -0.38
CA ASN A 92 16.59 -1.28 -0.21
C ASN A 92 17.35 -2.32 -1.02
N GLN A 93 17.72 -3.40 -0.36
CA GLN A 93 18.33 -4.57 -0.99
C GLN A 93 17.35 -5.74 -0.87
N GLN A 94 17.40 -6.64 -1.83
CA GLN A 94 16.63 -7.89 -1.78
C GLN A 94 17.52 -9.00 -2.33
N ALA A 95 17.83 -9.97 -1.48
CA ALA A 95 18.42 -11.23 -1.86
C ALA A 95 17.34 -12.31 -1.80
N SER A 96 17.18 -13.08 -2.87
CA SER A 96 16.15 -14.09 -3.00
C SER A 96 16.75 -15.42 -3.35
N LEU A 97 16.37 -16.47 -2.65
CA LEU A 97 16.71 -17.84 -2.99
C LEU A 97 15.43 -18.66 -3.09
N ALA A 98 15.27 -19.37 -4.21
CA ALA A 98 14.10 -20.19 -4.44
C ALA A 98 14.48 -21.51 -5.13
N PHE A 99 13.82 -22.56 -4.71
CA PHE A 99 13.81 -23.85 -5.37
C PHE A 99 12.56 -23.99 -6.22
N LYS A 100 12.74 -24.36 -7.50
CA LYS A 100 11.66 -24.62 -8.44
C LYS A 100 11.76 -26.03 -8.96
N ALA A 101 10.66 -26.77 -8.92
CA ALA A 101 10.53 -28.08 -9.56
C ALA A 101 9.43 -28.02 -10.61
N VAL A 102 9.74 -28.59 -11.79
CA VAL A 102 8.78 -28.68 -12.91
C VAL A 102 8.52 -30.16 -13.19
N ARG A 103 7.25 -30.53 -13.22
CA ARG A 103 6.78 -31.87 -13.56
C ARG A 103 5.74 -31.78 -14.68
N GLU A 104 5.39 -32.90 -15.25
CA GLU A 104 4.43 -32.94 -16.35
C GLU A 104 3.11 -32.22 -16.01
N LYS A 105 2.52 -32.52 -14.87
CA LYS A 105 1.22 -31.98 -14.46
C LYS A 105 1.32 -30.81 -13.46
N TYR A 106 2.44 -30.60 -12.82
CA TYR A 106 2.58 -29.53 -11.84
C TYR A 106 3.96 -28.91 -11.81
N ASP A 107 4.02 -27.71 -11.37
CA ASP A 107 5.25 -27.03 -10.97
C ASP A 107 5.04 -26.31 -9.65
N TYR A 108 6.10 -26.24 -8.87
CA TYR A 108 6.09 -25.45 -7.65
C TYR A 108 7.40 -24.70 -7.47
N THR A 109 7.30 -23.57 -6.79
CA THR A 109 8.44 -22.76 -6.37
C THR A 109 8.26 -22.45 -4.89
N ILE A 110 9.28 -22.72 -4.10
CA ILE A 110 9.35 -22.37 -2.69
C ILE A 110 10.61 -21.55 -2.51
N GLY A 111 10.49 -20.39 -1.89
CA GLY A 111 11.61 -19.49 -1.73
C GLY A 111 11.46 -18.55 -0.56
N MET A 112 12.54 -17.84 -0.30
CA MET A 112 12.60 -16.81 0.73
C MET A 112 13.38 -15.61 0.22
N ASN A 113 12.88 -14.42 0.54
CA ASN A 113 13.57 -13.17 0.30
C ASN A 113 14.09 -12.63 1.63
N LEU A 114 15.33 -12.21 1.64
CA LEU A 114 15.96 -11.39 2.67
C LEU A 114 15.97 -9.95 2.15
N GLU A 115 15.39 -9.04 2.90
CA GLU A 115 15.19 -7.65 2.45
C GLU A 115 15.83 -6.66 3.46
N PRO A 116 17.17 -6.47 3.44
CA PRO A 116 17.82 -5.41 4.21
C PRO A 116 17.44 -4.04 3.65
N SER A 117 17.12 -3.12 4.54
CA SER A 117 16.84 -1.73 4.18
C SER A 117 17.52 -0.76 5.15
N HIS A 118 18.06 0.30 4.59
CA HIS A 118 18.62 1.43 5.32
C HIS A 118 17.84 2.68 4.92
N SER A 119 17.32 3.40 5.89
CA SER A 119 16.56 4.61 5.65
C SER A 119 17.04 5.75 6.55
N VAL A 120 17.18 6.91 5.95
CA VAL A 120 17.50 8.16 6.64
C VAL A 120 16.44 9.17 6.26
N SER A 121 15.82 9.80 7.25
CA SER A 121 14.91 10.92 7.06
C SER A 121 15.36 12.10 7.91
N GLU A 122 15.45 13.24 7.30
CA GLU A 122 15.82 14.49 7.93
C GLU A 122 14.70 15.50 7.74
N ASN A 123 14.28 16.14 8.83
CA ASN A 123 13.42 17.32 8.80
C ASN A 123 14.30 18.54 9.01
N PHE A 124 14.05 19.56 8.22
CA PHE A 124 14.79 20.82 8.32
C PHE A 124 13.91 22.01 7.96
N VAL A 125 14.32 23.19 8.43
CA VAL A 125 13.72 24.47 8.06
C VAL A 125 14.88 25.43 7.77
N GLY A 126 14.91 25.96 6.55
CA GLY A 126 16.10 26.68 6.08
C GLY A 126 17.33 25.77 6.13
N ASP A 127 18.40 26.22 6.78
CA ASP A 127 19.63 25.42 6.96
C ASP A 127 19.69 24.65 8.29
N THR A 128 18.63 24.71 9.10
CA THR A 128 18.59 24.07 10.43
C THR A 128 17.93 22.72 10.36
N THR A 129 18.67 21.66 10.69
CA THR A 129 18.12 20.31 10.85
C THR A 129 17.37 20.21 12.19
N LEU A 130 16.07 19.98 12.14
CA LEU A 130 15.20 19.83 13.30
C LEU A 130 15.24 18.41 13.86
N SER A 131 15.27 17.42 12.99
CA SER A 131 15.34 16.02 13.39
C SER A 131 15.96 15.17 12.30
N LYS A 132 16.67 14.12 12.73
CA LYS A 132 17.23 13.09 11.85
C LYS A 132 16.89 11.72 12.43
N LEU A 133 16.24 10.91 11.62
CA LEU A 133 15.93 9.52 11.96
C LEU A 133 16.65 8.58 11.01
N THR A 134 17.43 7.67 11.57
CA THR A 134 18.11 6.60 10.81
C THR A 134 17.58 5.27 11.25
N ARG A 135 17.28 4.39 10.30
CA ARG A 135 16.75 3.06 10.57
C ARG A 135 17.38 2.01 9.68
N ASN A 136 17.80 0.90 10.31
CA ASN A 136 18.25 -0.30 9.63
C ASN A 136 17.30 -1.44 9.97
N VAL A 137 16.83 -2.13 8.95
CA VAL A 137 15.88 -3.24 9.13
C VAL A 137 16.22 -4.37 8.18
N VAL A 138 16.02 -5.60 8.65
CA VAL A 138 16.11 -6.80 7.82
C VAL A 138 14.78 -7.53 7.90
N ASN A 139 14.15 -7.73 6.74
CA ASN A 139 12.87 -8.42 6.64
C ASN A 139 13.04 -9.77 5.95
N LEU A 140 12.21 -10.73 6.37
CA LEU A 140 12.10 -12.04 5.73
C LEU A 140 10.73 -12.15 5.08
N SER A 141 10.71 -12.57 3.81
CA SER A 141 9.49 -12.67 3.00
C SER A 141 9.43 -14.03 2.30
N PRO A 142 8.80 -15.04 2.93
CA PRO A 142 8.63 -16.34 2.31
C PRO A 142 7.66 -16.26 1.13
N MET A 143 7.89 -17.11 0.12
CA MET A 143 7.00 -17.25 -1.01
C MET A 143 6.82 -18.72 -1.40
N VAL A 144 5.59 -19.05 -1.76
CA VAL A 144 5.23 -20.35 -2.32
C VAL A 144 4.36 -20.11 -3.55
N ARG A 145 4.68 -20.78 -4.62
CA ARG A 145 3.86 -20.84 -5.83
C ARG A 145 3.65 -22.30 -6.20
N PHE A 146 2.43 -22.68 -6.43
CA PHE A 146 2.04 -24.00 -6.91
C PHE A 146 1.12 -23.83 -8.12
N ASN A 147 1.41 -24.56 -9.17
CA ASN A 147 0.61 -24.59 -10.38
C ASN A 147 0.35 -26.04 -10.77
N TYR A 148 -0.91 -26.42 -10.90
CA TYR A 148 -1.32 -27.75 -11.31
C TYR A 148 -2.11 -27.67 -12.63
N ARG A 149 -1.70 -28.45 -13.61
CA ARG A 149 -2.32 -28.56 -14.93
C ARG A 149 -3.08 -29.87 -14.99
N PHE A 150 -4.39 -29.83 -14.89
CA PHE A 150 -5.26 -31.01 -15.05
C PHE A 150 -5.18 -31.49 -16.51
N ASP A 151 -5.25 -30.54 -17.43
CA ASP A 151 -5.07 -30.68 -18.87
C ASP A 151 -4.51 -29.38 -19.47
N LYS A 152 -4.43 -29.29 -20.80
CA LYS A 152 -3.92 -28.09 -21.51
C LYS A 152 -4.74 -26.83 -21.28
N ARG A 153 -5.98 -26.94 -20.79
CA ARG A 153 -6.96 -25.86 -20.68
C ARG A 153 -7.58 -25.73 -19.30
N THR A 154 -7.18 -26.60 -18.39
CA THR A 154 -7.66 -26.61 -17.01
C THR A 154 -6.46 -26.53 -16.07
N ASN A 155 -6.36 -25.46 -15.30
CA ASN A 155 -5.27 -25.30 -14.34
C ASN A 155 -5.74 -24.69 -13.01
N LEU A 156 -5.01 -25.01 -11.97
CA LEU A 156 -5.11 -24.42 -10.63
C LEU A 156 -3.78 -23.80 -10.29
N ARG A 157 -3.79 -22.52 -9.91
CA ARG A 157 -2.62 -21.80 -9.42
C ARG A 157 -2.89 -21.30 -8.00
N ILE A 158 -1.95 -21.60 -7.12
CA ILE A 158 -1.96 -21.13 -5.73
C ILE A 158 -0.67 -20.36 -5.48
N ASN A 159 -0.78 -19.18 -4.88
CA ASN A 159 0.37 -18.39 -4.48
C ASN A 159 0.18 -17.95 -3.03
N TYR A 160 1.26 -18.01 -2.29
CA TYR A 160 1.41 -17.38 -1.00
C TYR A 160 2.64 -16.49 -1.01
N ARG A 161 2.52 -15.31 -0.42
CA ARG A 161 3.66 -14.40 -0.22
C ARG A 161 3.50 -13.64 1.09
N GLY A 162 4.47 -13.84 1.98
CA GLY A 162 4.69 -12.97 3.11
C GLY A 162 5.39 -11.69 2.67
N ARG A 163 5.06 -10.56 3.27
CA ARG A 163 5.72 -9.28 3.01
C ARG A 163 5.74 -8.42 4.26
N THR A 164 6.92 -7.93 4.62
CA THR A 164 7.09 -6.93 5.65
C THR A 164 7.04 -5.53 5.04
N SER A 165 6.35 -4.62 5.68
CA SER A 165 6.35 -3.19 5.37
C SER A 165 6.75 -2.39 6.60
N GLN A 166 7.72 -1.50 6.43
CA GLN A 166 8.16 -0.62 7.49
C GLN A 166 7.17 0.54 7.67
N PRO A 167 7.01 1.07 8.89
CA PRO A 167 6.35 2.34 9.09
C PRO A 167 7.01 3.42 8.27
N SER A 168 6.23 4.38 7.76
CA SER A 168 6.77 5.55 7.09
C SER A 168 7.49 6.45 8.10
N MET A 169 8.36 7.32 7.61
CA MET A 169 9.06 8.27 8.48
C MET A 169 8.09 9.22 9.18
N THR A 170 7.06 9.70 8.49
CA THR A 170 6.01 10.52 9.09
C THR A 170 5.28 9.79 10.22
N GLN A 171 5.07 8.47 10.10
CA GLN A 171 4.45 7.68 11.14
C GLN A 171 5.36 7.46 12.37
N LEU A 172 6.67 7.55 12.20
CA LEU A 172 7.65 7.34 13.28
C LEU A 172 8.08 8.62 13.98
N GLN A 173 7.99 9.78 13.32
CA GLN A 173 8.49 11.03 13.87
C GLN A 173 7.59 11.54 15.00
N PRO A 174 8.11 11.70 16.24
CA PRO A 174 7.33 12.20 17.37
C PRO A 174 7.21 13.74 17.36
N VAL A 175 7.20 14.35 16.16
CA VAL A 175 7.03 15.78 15.98
C VAL A 175 5.60 16.03 15.53
N ALA A 176 4.88 16.86 16.29
CA ALA A 176 3.51 17.22 15.98
C ALA A 176 3.42 18.04 14.70
N ASP A 177 2.55 17.64 13.79
CA ASP A 177 2.12 18.50 12.69
C ASP A 177 0.94 19.36 13.17
N ILE A 178 1.19 20.64 13.33
CA ILE A 178 0.23 21.66 13.80
C ILE A 178 -0.24 22.57 12.67
N SER A 179 0.02 22.21 11.42
CA SER A 179 -0.42 23.01 10.25
C SER A 179 -1.94 23.14 10.17
N ASP A 180 -2.68 22.25 10.84
CA ASP A 180 -4.10 22.39 11.17
C ASP A 180 -4.25 22.31 12.70
N PRO A 181 -4.49 23.42 13.39
CA PRO A 181 -4.60 23.45 14.85
C PRO A 181 -5.74 22.60 15.42
N LEU A 182 -6.76 22.30 14.59
CA LEU A 182 -7.88 21.42 14.97
C LEU A 182 -7.56 19.94 14.77
N ASN A 183 -6.57 19.61 13.92
CA ASN A 183 -6.19 18.25 13.60
C ASN A 183 -4.68 18.04 13.73
N THR A 184 -4.20 17.88 14.94
CA THR A 184 -2.78 17.62 15.21
C THR A 184 -2.44 16.17 14.91
N ILE A 185 -1.37 15.93 14.16
CA ILE A 185 -0.87 14.59 13.84
C ILE A 185 0.53 14.42 14.43
N THR A 186 0.74 13.35 15.20
CA THR A 186 2.04 13.01 15.80
C THR A 186 2.40 11.58 15.46
N GLY A 187 3.63 11.34 15.02
CA GLY A 187 4.14 9.99 14.79
C GLY A 187 4.42 9.25 16.09
N ASN A 188 4.59 7.92 15.97
CA ASN A 188 4.92 7.02 17.07
C ASN A 188 6.22 6.28 16.73
N PRO A 189 7.35 6.54 17.41
CA PRO A 189 8.63 5.88 17.15
C PRO A 189 8.64 4.38 17.51
N ASP A 190 7.71 3.93 18.37
CA ASP A 190 7.64 2.54 18.84
C ASP A 190 6.91 1.60 17.88
N LEU A 191 6.47 2.11 16.72
CA LEU A 191 5.78 1.30 15.72
C LEU A 191 6.63 0.13 15.23
N LYS A 192 6.00 -1.04 15.25
CA LYS A 192 6.55 -2.27 14.69
C LYS A 192 6.25 -2.37 13.20
N PRO A 193 7.10 -3.05 12.43
CA PRO A 193 6.80 -3.37 11.04
C PRO A 193 5.50 -4.15 10.91
N THR A 194 4.76 -3.85 9.85
CA THR A 194 3.59 -4.61 9.44
C THR A 194 4.01 -5.84 8.65
N TYR A 195 3.42 -7.00 8.94
CA TYR A 195 3.62 -8.21 8.14
C TYR A 195 2.30 -8.63 7.47
N SER A 196 2.32 -8.67 6.14
CA SER A 196 1.17 -9.04 5.32
C SER A 196 1.33 -10.45 4.78
N ASN A 197 0.34 -11.30 5.03
CA ASN A 197 0.23 -12.64 4.48
C ASN A 197 -0.76 -12.60 3.30
N ASN A 198 -0.24 -12.72 2.08
CA ASN A 198 -1.04 -12.65 0.87
C ASN A 198 -1.21 -14.06 0.30
N PHE A 199 -2.43 -14.50 0.20
CA PHE A 199 -2.83 -15.77 -0.41
C PHE A 199 -3.68 -15.50 -1.64
N SER A 200 -3.40 -16.21 -2.74
CA SER A 200 -4.27 -16.19 -3.91
C SER A 200 -4.40 -17.59 -4.51
N ALA A 201 -5.62 -17.93 -4.92
CA ALA A 201 -5.92 -19.15 -5.67
C ALA A 201 -6.71 -18.80 -6.92
N ARG A 202 -6.33 -19.38 -8.04
CA ARG A 202 -7.03 -19.23 -9.32
C ARG A 202 -7.21 -20.58 -9.97
N TYR A 203 -8.43 -20.94 -10.19
CA TYR A 203 -8.81 -22.09 -11.02
C TYR A 203 -9.42 -21.58 -12.32
N GLN A 204 -8.99 -22.12 -13.43
CA GLN A 204 -9.60 -21.86 -14.72
C GLN A 204 -9.80 -23.15 -15.48
N LYS A 205 -10.94 -23.25 -16.16
CA LYS A 205 -11.31 -24.35 -17.03
C LYS A 205 -11.95 -23.81 -18.31
N PHE A 206 -11.47 -24.30 -19.42
CA PHE A 206 -12.09 -24.03 -20.73
C PHE A 206 -12.38 -25.33 -21.46
N VAL A 207 -13.62 -25.49 -21.91
CA VAL A 207 -14.10 -26.66 -22.68
C VAL A 207 -14.42 -26.19 -24.10
N PRO A 208 -13.53 -26.42 -25.10
CA PRO A 208 -13.68 -25.87 -26.43
C PRO A 208 -14.89 -26.36 -27.18
N GLU A 209 -15.19 -27.68 -27.05
CA GLU A 209 -16.31 -28.30 -27.75
C GLU A 209 -17.64 -27.65 -27.36
N LYS A 210 -17.72 -27.17 -26.10
CA LYS A 210 -18.87 -26.46 -25.55
C LYS A 210 -18.67 -24.94 -25.50
N GLN A 211 -17.49 -24.46 -25.86
CA GLN A 211 -17.10 -23.05 -25.71
C GLN A 211 -17.37 -22.48 -24.29
N THR A 212 -17.34 -23.36 -23.30
CA THR A 212 -17.65 -23.03 -21.91
C THR A 212 -16.38 -22.66 -21.16
N ALA A 213 -16.40 -21.54 -20.48
CA ALA A 213 -15.32 -21.05 -19.63
C ALA A 213 -15.80 -20.91 -18.18
N LEU A 214 -14.99 -21.40 -17.25
CA LEU A 214 -15.18 -21.20 -15.81
C LEU A 214 -13.87 -20.68 -15.22
N MET A 215 -13.95 -19.59 -14.46
CA MET A 215 -12.82 -19.04 -13.68
C MET A 215 -13.27 -18.80 -12.25
N LEU A 216 -12.50 -19.34 -11.31
CA LEU A 216 -12.64 -19.06 -9.88
C LEU A 216 -11.39 -18.35 -9.40
N MET A 217 -11.55 -17.28 -8.66
CA MET A 217 -10.45 -16.52 -8.06
C MET A 217 -10.75 -16.26 -6.59
N LEU A 218 -9.78 -16.55 -5.75
CA LEU A 218 -9.78 -16.22 -4.33
C LEU A 218 -8.53 -15.43 -4.02
N ASN A 219 -8.67 -14.28 -3.38
CA ASN A 219 -7.57 -13.56 -2.78
C ASN A 219 -7.91 -13.29 -1.32
N ALA A 220 -6.94 -13.48 -0.45
CA ALA A 220 -7.04 -13.19 0.96
C ALA A 220 -5.74 -12.56 1.46
N ASN A 221 -5.88 -11.58 2.32
CA ASN A 221 -4.78 -10.93 3.01
C ASN A 221 -5.07 -10.87 4.50
N TYR A 222 -4.09 -11.26 5.30
CA TYR A 222 -4.10 -11.14 6.75
C TYR A 222 -2.89 -10.35 7.21
N VAL A 223 -3.12 -9.32 8.03
CA VAL A 223 -2.08 -8.37 8.42
C VAL A 223 -1.79 -8.50 9.90
N VAL A 224 -0.53 -8.78 10.22
CA VAL A 224 0.01 -8.77 11.58
C VAL A 224 0.67 -7.43 11.84
N ASN A 225 0.48 -6.87 13.03
CA ASN A 225 0.96 -5.54 13.42
C ASN A 225 0.56 -4.45 12.40
N ALA A 226 -0.68 -4.46 11.92
CA ALA A 226 -1.17 -3.42 11.02
C ALA A 226 -1.01 -2.05 11.70
N ILE A 227 -0.41 -1.10 11.00
CA ILE A 227 -0.30 0.28 11.48
C ILE A 227 -1.62 0.97 11.19
N VAL A 228 -2.25 1.50 12.21
CA VAL A 228 -3.55 2.15 12.14
C VAL A 228 -3.52 3.50 12.85
N THR A 229 -4.45 4.37 12.49
CA THR A 229 -4.62 5.64 13.19
C THR A 229 -5.29 5.43 14.55
N LYS A 230 -4.79 6.16 15.54
CA LYS A 230 -5.39 6.31 16.86
C LYS A 230 -5.80 7.77 17.01
N SER A 231 -7.10 8.02 16.98
CA SER A 231 -7.68 9.36 17.08
C SER A 231 -8.24 9.60 18.47
N ILE A 232 -7.91 10.75 19.06
CA ILE A 232 -8.39 11.20 20.36
C ILE A 232 -9.07 12.56 20.15
N TYR A 233 -10.34 12.66 20.52
CA TYR A 233 -11.09 13.91 20.50
C TYR A 233 -10.99 14.57 21.86
N VAL A 234 -10.54 15.82 21.89
CA VAL A 234 -10.29 16.58 23.14
C VAL A 234 -11.51 17.40 23.53
N GLY A 235 -12.33 16.85 24.42
CA GLY A 235 -13.48 17.54 25.03
C GLY A 235 -14.41 18.19 24.01
N GLU A 236 -14.97 19.35 24.38
CA GLU A 236 -15.88 20.14 23.52
C GLU A 236 -15.13 21.09 22.55
N SER A 237 -13.80 21.07 22.56
CA SER A 237 -12.98 22.01 21.76
C SER A 237 -12.98 21.69 20.25
N GLY A 238 -13.57 20.56 19.83
CA GLY A 238 -13.50 20.09 18.45
C GLY A 238 -12.10 19.66 17.98
N LYS A 239 -11.08 19.76 18.84
CA LYS A 239 -9.71 19.35 18.51
C LYS A 239 -9.57 17.83 18.43
N LYS A 240 -8.92 17.38 17.40
CA LYS A 240 -8.61 15.97 17.16
C LYS A 240 -7.10 15.76 17.15
N MET A 241 -6.61 14.90 18.03
CA MET A 241 -5.23 14.43 18.02
C MET A 241 -5.18 13.06 17.34
N THR A 242 -4.30 12.90 16.38
CA THR A 242 -4.10 11.63 15.66
C THR A 242 -2.67 11.17 15.84
N THR A 243 -2.52 9.92 16.25
CA THR A 243 -1.24 9.20 16.25
C THR A 243 -1.40 7.84 15.59
N TYR A 244 -0.38 7.01 15.64
CA TYR A 244 -0.35 5.68 15.01
C TYR A 244 -0.09 4.62 16.06
N ASP A 245 -0.65 3.45 15.88
CA ASP A 245 -0.43 2.28 16.74
C ASP A 245 -0.48 1.00 15.91
N ASN A 246 0.04 -0.09 16.46
CA ASN A 246 -0.04 -1.40 15.84
C ASN A 246 -1.26 -2.18 16.35
N VAL A 247 -1.96 -2.83 15.45
CA VAL A 247 -3.11 -3.68 15.79
C VAL A 247 -3.08 -4.98 14.99
N ASN A 248 -3.56 -6.06 15.60
CA ASN A 248 -3.77 -7.34 14.93
C ASN A 248 -5.24 -7.56 14.59
N GLY A 249 -5.48 -8.46 13.62
CA GLY A 249 -6.82 -8.86 13.21
C GLY A 249 -7.37 -8.10 12.03
N ASN A 250 -6.52 -7.36 11.30
CA ASN A 250 -6.90 -6.77 10.01
C ASN A 250 -6.76 -7.84 8.94
N TYR A 251 -7.84 -8.09 8.22
CA TYR A 251 -7.88 -9.00 7.08
C TYR A 251 -8.88 -8.54 6.06
N ASN A 252 -8.63 -8.93 4.83
CA ASN A 252 -9.57 -8.75 3.75
C ASN A 252 -9.44 -9.88 2.73
N GLY A 253 -10.51 -10.10 1.99
CA GLY A 253 -10.50 -11.07 0.92
C GLY A 253 -11.59 -10.80 -0.09
N ASN A 254 -11.41 -11.39 -1.27
CA ASN A 254 -12.40 -11.37 -2.31
C ASN A 254 -12.45 -12.74 -3.01
N PHE A 255 -13.64 -13.11 -3.37
CA PHE A 255 -13.92 -14.30 -4.17
C PHE A 255 -14.64 -13.85 -5.45
N ARG A 256 -14.25 -14.41 -6.58
CA ARG A 256 -14.85 -14.13 -7.88
C ARG A 256 -15.08 -15.43 -8.63
N VAL A 257 -16.28 -15.59 -9.15
CA VAL A 257 -16.66 -16.63 -10.10
C VAL A 257 -17.00 -15.95 -11.41
N MET A 258 -16.42 -16.43 -12.50
CA MET A 258 -16.79 -15.99 -13.85
C MET A 258 -17.15 -17.24 -14.63
N PHE A 259 -18.31 -17.23 -15.22
CA PHE A 259 -18.84 -18.33 -16.01
C PHE A 259 -19.37 -17.80 -17.33
N ASN A 260 -19.04 -18.49 -18.40
CA ASN A 260 -19.57 -18.22 -19.73
C ASN A 260 -19.86 -19.54 -20.43
N THR A 261 -21.06 -19.65 -21.03
CA THR A 261 -21.43 -20.82 -21.82
C THR A 261 -22.42 -20.44 -22.90
N PRO A 262 -22.25 -20.89 -24.16
CA PRO A 262 -23.28 -20.77 -25.17
C PRO A 262 -24.41 -21.76 -24.88
N LEU A 263 -25.61 -21.37 -25.25
CA LEU A 263 -26.76 -22.27 -25.24
C LEU A 263 -26.71 -23.24 -26.43
N LYS A 264 -27.59 -24.25 -26.41
CA LYS A 264 -27.59 -25.38 -27.37
C LYS A 264 -27.62 -24.92 -28.83
N ASN A 265 -28.28 -23.83 -29.15
CA ASN A 265 -28.36 -23.26 -30.50
C ASN A 265 -27.17 -22.39 -30.89
N ARG A 266 -26.19 -22.14 -29.98
CA ARG A 266 -25.00 -21.27 -30.14
C ARG A 266 -25.28 -19.83 -30.52
N LYS A 267 -26.54 -19.43 -30.76
CA LYS A 267 -26.94 -18.03 -31.03
C LYS A 267 -27.01 -17.21 -29.76
N PHE A 268 -27.22 -17.86 -28.62
CA PHE A 268 -27.23 -17.22 -27.32
C PHE A 268 -26.10 -17.76 -26.46
N SER A 269 -25.46 -16.88 -25.70
CA SER A 269 -24.53 -17.24 -24.64
C SER A 269 -24.95 -16.60 -23.32
N VAL A 270 -24.77 -17.33 -22.25
CA VAL A 270 -25.00 -16.86 -20.88
C VAL A 270 -23.66 -16.56 -20.27
N ASN A 271 -23.52 -15.37 -19.74
CA ASN A 271 -22.37 -14.97 -18.92
C ASN A 271 -22.83 -14.60 -17.52
N SER A 272 -22.03 -14.96 -16.53
CA SER A 272 -22.26 -14.61 -15.15
C SER A 272 -20.93 -14.27 -14.49
N MET A 273 -20.95 -13.25 -13.64
CA MET A 273 -19.84 -12.86 -12.78
C MET A 273 -20.38 -12.56 -11.39
N THR A 274 -20.07 -13.45 -10.46
CA THR A 274 -20.33 -13.28 -9.03
C THR A 274 -19.07 -12.78 -8.35
N MET A 275 -19.18 -11.74 -7.55
CA MET A 275 -18.11 -11.26 -6.69
C MET A 275 -18.61 -11.14 -5.26
N ALA A 276 -17.81 -11.60 -4.31
CA ALA A 276 -18.02 -11.37 -2.90
C ALA A 276 -16.73 -10.83 -2.30
N SER A 277 -16.82 -9.85 -1.41
CA SER A 277 -15.69 -9.35 -0.65
C SER A 277 -16.03 -9.20 0.83
N PHE A 278 -15.00 -9.34 1.65
CA PHE A 278 -15.08 -9.11 3.08
C PHE A 278 -13.83 -8.39 3.54
N ALA A 279 -13.99 -7.54 4.52
CA ALA A 279 -12.87 -6.86 5.17
C ALA A 279 -13.18 -6.65 6.66
N ASN A 280 -12.16 -6.80 7.48
CA ASN A 280 -12.15 -6.44 8.88
C ASN A 280 -11.00 -5.48 9.11
N SER A 281 -11.30 -4.26 9.50
CA SER A 281 -10.30 -3.24 9.82
C SER A 281 -10.51 -2.74 11.25
N ASN A 282 -9.42 -2.76 12.01
CA ASN A 282 -9.38 -2.27 13.37
C ASN A 282 -8.65 -0.92 13.40
N GLY A 283 -9.03 -0.08 14.31
CA GLY A 283 -8.39 1.20 14.62
C GLY A 283 -8.68 1.56 16.08
N PHE A 284 -8.35 2.80 16.47
CA PHE A 284 -8.62 3.29 17.82
C PHE A 284 -9.30 4.65 17.76
N ILE A 285 -10.34 4.82 18.56
CA ILE A 285 -11.03 6.10 18.79
C ILE A 285 -11.15 6.28 20.30
N ASN A 286 -10.65 7.40 20.83
CA ASN A 286 -10.62 7.69 22.26
C ASN A 286 -10.08 6.50 23.07
N GLU A 287 -8.94 5.95 22.63
CA GLU A 287 -8.23 4.81 23.21
C GLU A 287 -8.96 3.46 23.14
N LYS A 288 -10.20 3.43 22.70
CA LYS A 288 -10.99 2.21 22.53
C LYS A 288 -10.78 1.64 21.14
N LYS A 289 -10.61 0.33 21.06
CA LYS A 289 -10.54 -0.38 19.79
C LYS A 289 -11.86 -0.23 19.04
N ASN A 290 -11.78 0.29 17.83
CA ASN A 290 -12.89 0.36 16.90
C ASN A 290 -12.69 -0.66 15.79
N THR A 291 -13.70 -1.46 15.51
CA THR A 291 -13.68 -2.51 14.49
C THR A 291 -14.73 -2.23 13.43
N ASN A 292 -14.30 -2.12 12.20
CA ASN A 292 -15.18 -1.97 11.05
C ASN A 292 -15.16 -3.25 10.20
N LYS A 293 -16.34 -3.83 9.96
CA LYS A 293 -16.53 -5.01 9.12
C LYS A 293 -17.33 -4.65 7.88
N ASN A 294 -16.75 -4.88 6.73
CA ASN A 294 -17.39 -4.61 5.45
C ASN A 294 -17.60 -5.93 4.71
N TYR A 295 -18.81 -6.10 4.18
CA TYR A 295 -19.18 -7.19 3.30
C TYR A 295 -19.83 -6.62 2.06
N SER A 296 -19.44 -7.11 0.90
CA SER A 296 -20.11 -6.78 -0.35
C SER A 296 -20.29 -8.00 -1.22
N ALA A 297 -21.40 -8.04 -1.93
CA ALA A 297 -21.67 -9.03 -2.95
C ALA A 297 -22.20 -8.32 -4.19
N MET A 298 -21.76 -8.77 -5.36
CA MET A 298 -22.20 -8.27 -6.65
C MET A 298 -22.42 -9.47 -7.58
N GLU A 299 -23.55 -9.48 -8.24
CA GLU A 299 -23.85 -10.41 -9.32
C GLU A 299 -24.05 -9.61 -10.61
N ARG A 300 -23.45 -10.09 -11.68
CA ARG A 300 -23.69 -9.59 -13.04
C ARG A 300 -23.99 -10.79 -13.91
N ALA A 301 -25.22 -10.86 -14.44
CA ALA A 301 -25.62 -11.85 -15.41
C ALA A 301 -25.99 -11.17 -16.73
N GLY A 302 -25.67 -11.84 -17.82
CA GLY A 302 -25.97 -11.33 -19.15
C GLY A 302 -26.28 -12.48 -20.11
N ILE A 303 -27.03 -12.14 -21.14
CA ILE A 303 -27.31 -13.03 -22.28
C ILE A 303 -26.87 -12.27 -23.53
N ASP A 304 -25.91 -12.84 -24.25
CA ASP A 304 -25.45 -12.31 -25.52
C ASP A 304 -26.13 -13.05 -26.66
N PHE A 305 -26.61 -12.30 -27.65
CA PHE A 305 -27.18 -12.85 -28.88
C PHE A 305 -26.22 -12.57 -30.05
N ARG A 306 -25.85 -13.60 -30.77
CA ARG A 306 -25.05 -13.51 -31.98
C ARG A 306 -25.89 -13.84 -33.19
N SER A 307 -26.06 -12.86 -34.11
CA SER A 307 -26.71 -13.02 -35.39
C SER A 307 -25.66 -13.35 -36.46
N ASP A 308 -25.98 -14.25 -37.37
CA ASP A 308 -25.14 -14.57 -38.53
C ASP A 308 -25.21 -13.48 -39.63
N TYR A 309 -26.02 -12.41 -39.42
CA TYR A 309 -26.26 -11.33 -40.35
C TYR A 309 -25.59 -9.99 -40.01
N ILE A 310 -24.83 -9.94 -38.90
CA ILE A 310 -24.12 -8.72 -38.48
C ILE A 310 -22.70 -9.11 -38.19
N ASP A 311 -21.81 -8.87 -39.15
CA ASP A 311 -20.38 -8.84 -38.99
C ASP A 311 -19.93 -7.43 -38.62
#